data_dc9bc1a0cd180ef53efafab7156e64f0
#
_entry.id   dc9bc1a0cd180ef53efafab7156e64f0
#
_cell.length_a   1.000
_cell.length_b   1.000
_cell.length_c   1.000
_cell.angle_alpha   90.00
_cell.angle_beta   90.00
_cell.angle_gamma   90.00
#
_symmetry.space_group_name_H-M   'P 1'
#
loop_
_entity.id
_entity.type
_entity.pdbx_description
1 polymer ?
#
loop_
_entity_poly.entity_id
_entity_poly.type
_entity_poly.pdbx_seq_one_letter_code
_entity_poly.pdbx_strand_id
1 'polypeptide(L)'
;RFYGLANNHKHLPEMQKISGLANKPMFTPIVDDFFNGMVVCVSVQSAIAGHSVTPEAVHAMYAEHYQGQNFVKVMPLLTSEEMTPFKLSSNDLRDTNLMQIFVFGSADQVLLCARLDNLGKGASGAAVQCLNIMMGIDETTGLL
;
A
#
# COMPACT_ATOMS: atom_id res chain seq x y z
N ARG A 1 -18.15 -6.93 0.00
CA ARG A 1 -18.60 -7.56 -1.27
C ARG A 1 -17.43 -7.61 -2.24
N PHE A 2 -17.24 -8.73 -2.91
CA PHE A 2 -16.33 -8.85 -4.04
C PHE A 2 -16.97 -8.26 -5.30
N TYR A 3 -16.18 -7.62 -6.13
CA TYR A 3 -16.64 -7.12 -7.44
C TYR A 3 -15.52 -7.26 -8.49
N GLY A 4 -15.81 -6.93 -9.75
CA GLY A 4 -14.81 -7.07 -10.83
C GLY A 4 -14.37 -8.51 -11.10
N LEU A 5 -15.21 -9.51 -10.79
CA LEU A 5 -14.87 -10.94 -10.78
C LEU A 5 -14.48 -11.49 -12.16
N ALA A 6 -14.82 -10.80 -13.25
CA ALA A 6 -14.40 -11.17 -14.60
C ALA A 6 -12.93 -10.80 -14.91
N ASN A 7 -12.19 -10.30 -13.91
CA ASN A 7 -10.81 -9.81 -14.06
C ASN A 7 -10.64 -8.83 -15.23
N ASN A 8 -11.60 -7.92 -15.37
CA ASN A 8 -11.64 -6.88 -16.41
C ASN A 8 -11.73 -5.46 -15.82
N HIS A 9 -11.29 -5.28 -14.57
CA HIS A 9 -11.33 -3.99 -13.91
C HIS A 9 -10.50 -2.94 -14.66
N LYS A 10 -10.98 -1.68 -14.70
CA LYS A 10 -10.34 -0.57 -15.41
C LYS A 10 -8.88 -0.28 -14.98
N HIS A 11 -8.52 -0.63 -13.73
CA HIS A 11 -7.15 -0.45 -13.22
C HIS A 11 -6.15 -1.52 -13.69
N LEU A 12 -6.59 -2.65 -14.22
CA LEU A 12 -5.67 -3.72 -14.65
C LEU A 12 -4.67 -3.31 -15.72
N PRO A 13 -5.08 -2.60 -16.81
CA PRO A 13 -4.13 -2.10 -17.79
C PRO A 13 -3.12 -1.10 -17.21
N GLU A 14 -3.57 -0.27 -16.27
CA GLU A 14 -2.73 0.69 -15.56
C GLU A 14 -1.71 -0.04 -14.66
N MET A 15 -2.18 -0.99 -13.83
CA MET A 15 -1.30 -1.82 -12.99
C MET A 15 -0.22 -2.50 -13.84
N GLN A 16 -0.61 -3.16 -14.93
CA GLN A 16 0.34 -3.85 -15.80
C GLN A 16 1.37 -2.88 -16.41
N LYS A 17 0.92 -1.75 -16.92
CA LYS A 17 1.78 -0.76 -17.59
C LYS A 17 2.77 -0.11 -16.62
N ILE A 18 2.29 0.33 -15.45
CA ILE A 18 3.11 1.09 -14.49
C ILE A 18 4.10 0.16 -13.76
N SER A 19 3.69 -1.06 -13.41
CA SER A 19 4.57 -2.04 -12.76
C SER A 19 5.51 -2.78 -13.72
N GLY A 20 5.32 -2.65 -15.03
CA GLY A 20 6.13 -3.36 -16.03
C GLY A 20 5.89 -4.88 -16.09
N LEU A 21 4.78 -5.35 -15.54
CA LEU A 21 4.44 -6.78 -15.57
C LEU A 21 4.18 -7.27 -16.99
N ALA A 22 4.77 -8.41 -17.34
CA ALA A 22 4.53 -9.06 -18.63
C ALA A 22 3.06 -9.49 -18.81
N ASN A 23 2.42 -9.92 -17.72
CA ASN A 23 1.04 -10.37 -17.71
C ASN A 23 0.20 -9.50 -16.79
N LYS A 24 -1.12 -9.44 -17.03
CA LYS A 24 -2.07 -8.78 -16.13
C LYS A 24 -2.03 -9.43 -14.76
N PRO A 25 -1.95 -8.67 -13.66
CA PRO A 25 -2.01 -9.23 -12.33
C PRO A 25 -3.42 -9.77 -12.03
N MET A 26 -3.50 -10.72 -11.10
CA MET A 26 -4.78 -11.06 -10.47
C MET A 26 -5.18 -9.91 -9.56
N PHE A 27 -6.40 -9.41 -9.76
CA PHE A 27 -6.95 -8.31 -8.97
C PHE A 27 -8.31 -8.68 -8.41
N THR A 28 -8.41 -8.71 -7.10
CA THR A 28 -9.63 -9.11 -6.38
C THR A 28 -10.11 -7.96 -5.51
N PRO A 29 -10.83 -6.97 -6.09
CA PRO A 29 -11.32 -5.84 -5.34
C PRO A 29 -12.48 -6.23 -4.41
N ILE A 30 -12.45 -5.67 -3.20
CA ILE A 30 -13.44 -5.89 -2.16
C ILE A 30 -13.93 -4.51 -1.69
N VAL A 31 -15.23 -4.37 -1.48
CA VAL A 31 -15.83 -3.24 -0.77
C VAL A 31 -16.53 -3.73 0.48
N ASP A 32 -16.48 -2.92 1.53
CA ASP A 32 -17.11 -3.23 2.80
C ASP A 32 -17.96 -2.04 3.28
N ASP A 33 -18.64 -2.20 4.40
CA ASP A 33 -19.62 -1.24 4.92
C ASP A 33 -18.95 -0.19 5.83
N PHE A 34 -18.09 0.62 5.22
CA PHE A 34 -17.51 1.84 5.82
C PHE A 34 -17.31 2.91 4.75
N PHE A 35 -17.35 4.18 5.16
CA PHE A 35 -17.37 5.30 4.24
C PHE A 35 -16.05 5.47 3.48
N ASN A 36 -14.91 5.42 4.17
CA ASN A 36 -13.58 5.60 3.62
C ASN A 36 -12.54 4.77 4.36
N GLY A 37 -11.42 4.58 3.71
CA GLY A 37 -10.32 3.72 4.13
C GLY A 37 -10.06 2.60 3.13
N MET A 38 -8.82 2.20 2.99
CA MET A 38 -8.39 1.20 2.04
C MET A 38 -7.14 0.46 2.51
N VAL A 39 -7.10 -0.83 2.25
CA VAL A 39 -5.88 -1.64 2.30
C VAL A 39 -5.66 -2.27 0.93
N VAL A 40 -4.45 -2.12 0.40
CA VAL A 40 -3.99 -2.81 -0.80
C VAL A 40 -2.97 -3.85 -0.39
N CYS A 41 -3.19 -5.12 -0.75
CA CYS A 41 -2.28 -6.21 -0.46
C CYS A 41 -1.67 -6.76 -1.75
N VAL A 42 -0.35 -6.98 -1.72
CA VAL A 42 0.40 -7.60 -2.82
C VAL A 42 1.21 -8.76 -2.27
N SER A 43 0.92 -9.96 -2.76
CA SER A 43 1.67 -11.17 -2.39
C SER A 43 2.85 -11.37 -3.34
N VAL A 44 4.02 -11.62 -2.77
CA VAL A 44 5.25 -11.91 -3.51
C VAL A 44 5.82 -13.23 -3.02
N GLN A 45 6.16 -14.13 -3.95
CA GLN A 45 6.79 -15.42 -3.65
C GLN A 45 8.16 -15.47 -4.28
N SER A 46 9.17 -15.95 -3.54
CA SER A 46 10.55 -16.11 -4.03
C SER A 46 10.61 -16.94 -5.32
N ALA A 47 9.83 -18.00 -5.41
CA ALA A 47 9.75 -18.85 -6.60
C ALA A 47 9.28 -18.10 -7.87
N ILE A 48 8.38 -17.12 -7.71
CA ILE A 48 7.87 -16.30 -8.82
C ILE A 48 8.84 -15.16 -9.14
N ALA A 49 9.46 -14.59 -8.10
CA ALA A 49 10.43 -13.50 -8.24
C ALA A 49 11.77 -13.97 -8.88
N GLY A 50 12.05 -15.27 -8.86
CA GLY A 50 13.31 -15.83 -9.37
C GLY A 50 14.51 -15.59 -8.46
N HIS A 51 14.29 -15.07 -7.26
CA HIS A 51 15.31 -14.85 -6.22
C HIS A 51 14.66 -14.88 -4.84
N SER A 52 15.48 -14.99 -3.79
CA SER A 52 14.99 -14.98 -2.41
C SER A 52 14.35 -13.62 -2.07
N VAL A 53 13.14 -13.66 -1.55
CA VAL A 53 12.40 -12.50 -1.06
C VAL A 53 12.02 -12.78 0.39
N THR A 54 12.58 -12.01 1.32
CA THR A 54 12.29 -12.16 2.75
C THR A 54 11.64 -10.89 3.32
N PRO A 55 10.83 -11.00 4.37
CA PRO A 55 10.23 -9.82 5.01
C PRO A 55 11.27 -8.79 5.44
N GLU A 56 12.40 -9.22 5.99
CA GLU A 56 13.47 -8.34 6.47
C GLU A 56 14.11 -7.54 5.32
N ALA A 57 14.45 -8.21 4.22
CA ALA A 57 15.06 -7.56 3.06
C ALA A 57 14.08 -6.55 2.42
N VAL A 58 12.82 -6.93 2.27
CA VAL A 58 11.78 -6.07 1.71
C VAL A 58 11.49 -4.88 2.62
N HIS A 59 11.39 -5.12 3.94
CA HIS A 59 11.20 -4.03 4.91
C HIS A 59 12.36 -3.03 4.86
N ALA A 60 13.62 -3.50 4.87
CA ALA A 60 14.79 -2.64 4.81
C ALA A 60 14.79 -1.76 3.55
N MET A 61 14.47 -2.33 2.39
CA MET A 61 14.36 -1.61 1.12
C MET A 61 13.29 -0.49 1.18
N TYR A 62 12.10 -0.79 1.70
CA TYR A 62 11.05 0.21 1.83
C TYR A 62 11.38 1.27 2.87
N ALA A 63 11.97 0.89 4.01
CA ALA A 63 12.37 1.82 5.06
C ALA A 63 13.43 2.82 4.57
N GLU A 64 14.40 2.36 3.79
CA GLU A 64 15.40 3.21 3.14
C GLU A 64 14.74 4.14 2.10
N HIS A 65 13.91 3.59 1.21
CA HIS A 65 13.27 4.35 0.14
C HIS A 65 12.35 5.46 0.64
N TYR A 66 11.60 5.21 1.71
CA TYR A 66 10.66 6.18 2.29
C TYR A 66 11.22 6.94 3.50
N GLN A 67 12.53 6.87 3.75
CA GLN A 67 13.17 7.63 4.82
C GLN A 67 12.93 9.13 4.64
N GLY A 68 12.49 9.79 5.71
CA GLY A 68 12.24 11.23 5.71
C GLY A 68 10.95 11.70 5.03
N GLN A 69 10.15 10.79 4.47
CA GLN A 69 8.87 11.15 3.87
C GLN A 69 7.84 11.56 4.94
N ASN A 70 7.12 12.66 4.68
CA ASN A 70 6.13 13.18 5.63
C ASN A 70 4.90 12.29 5.74
N PHE A 71 4.39 11.80 4.62
CA PHE A 71 3.10 11.13 4.55
C PHE A 71 3.17 9.60 4.37
N VAL A 72 4.36 9.03 4.15
CA VAL A 72 4.52 7.57 4.02
C VAL A 72 5.34 7.06 5.19
N LYS A 73 4.80 6.09 5.92
CA LYS A 73 5.43 5.47 7.08
C LYS A 73 5.55 3.96 6.85
N VAL A 74 6.78 3.46 6.86
CA VAL A 74 7.03 2.02 6.88
C VAL A 74 6.95 1.56 8.33
N MET A 75 6.03 0.65 8.60
CA MET A 75 5.76 0.17 9.95
C MET A 75 6.79 -0.89 10.37
N PRO A 76 7.15 -0.98 11.65
CA PRO A 76 8.09 -2.00 12.11
C PRO A 76 7.63 -3.41 11.74
N LEU A 77 8.60 -4.31 11.54
CA LEU A 77 8.30 -5.74 11.41
C LEU A 77 7.72 -6.25 12.74
N LEU A 78 6.66 -7.02 12.65
CA LEU A 78 6.07 -7.71 13.80
C LEU A 78 6.75 -9.06 13.98
N THR A 79 6.94 -9.45 15.23
CA THR A 79 7.30 -10.83 15.58
C THR A 79 6.15 -11.79 15.29
N SER A 80 6.42 -13.09 15.24
CA SER A 80 5.36 -14.10 15.05
C SER A 80 4.29 -14.05 16.14
N GLU A 81 4.67 -13.70 17.36
CA GLU A 81 3.75 -13.56 18.50
C GLU A 81 2.84 -12.32 18.33
N GLU A 82 3.38 -11.22 17.86
CA GLU A 82 2.63 -9.99 17.59
C GLU A 82 1.71 -10.13 16.37
N MET A 83 2.13 -10.85 15.32
CA MET A 83 1.32 -11.09 14.13
C MET A 83 0.05 -11.90 14.40
N THR A 84 0.11 -12.84 15.34
CA THR A 84 -1.04 -13.74 15.62
C THR A 84 -2.32 -12.99 16.01
N PRO A 85 -2.30 -12.03 16.97
CA PRO A 85 -3.47 -11.23 17.31
C PRO A 85 -3.69 -10.02 16.40
N PHE A 86 -2.70 -9.64 15.56
CA PHE A 86 -2.74 -8.42 14.78
C PHE A 86 -3.85 -8.44 13.72
N LYS A 87 -4.60 -7.36 13.64
CA LYS A 87 -5.63 -7.16 12.63
C LYS A 87 -5.40 -5.83 11.92
N LEU A 88 -5.21 -5.89 10.61
CA LEU A 88 -5.03 -4.70 9.79
C LEU A 88 -6.41 -4.15 9.38
N SER A 89 -6.86 -3.14 10.11
CA SER A 89 -8.10 -2.44 9.77
C SER A 89 -7.86 -1.44 8.63
N SER A 90 -8.77 -1.40 7.67
CA SER A 90 -8.68 -0.51 6.50
C SER A 90 -9.02 0.95 6.79
N ASN A 91 -9.72 1.23 7.88
CA ASN A 91 -10.22 2.58 8.19
C ASN A 91 -9.47 3.30 9.33
N ASP A 92 -8.35 2.76 9.81
CA ASP A 92 -7.59 3.39 10.91
C ASP A 92 -6.90 4.72 10.50
N LEU A 93 -6.68 4.95 9.20
CA LEU A 93 -6.12 6.20 8.68
C LEU A 93 -7.17 7.11 8.05
N ARG A 94 -8.42 6.90 8.40
CA ARG A 94 -9.54 7.69 7.89
C ARG A 94 -9.33 9.18 8.19
N ASP A 95 -9.67 10.02 7.21
CA ASP A 95 -9.59 11.48 7.27
C ASP A 95 -8.16 12.02 7.46
N THR A 96 -7.14 11.24 7.07
CA THR A 96 -5.74 11.67 7.08
C THR A 96 -5.11 11.61 5.69
N ASN A 97 -3.98 12.32 5.52
CA ASN A 97 -3.15 12.20 4.32
C ASN A 97 -1.98 11.22 4.50
N LEU A 98 -2.08 10.30 5.45
CA LEU A 98 -1.05 9.32 5.75
C LEU A 98 -1.22 8.03 4.94
N MET A 99 -0.10 7.38 4.68
CA MET A 99 0.00 6.00 4.20
C MET A 99 0.91 5.21 5.13
N GLN A 100 0.49 4.02 5.50
CA GLN A 100 1.31 3.06 6.24
C GLN A 100 1.60 1.84 5.36
N ILE A 101 2.86 1.43 5.32
CA ILE A 101 3.31 0.23 4.61
C ILE A 101 3.70 -0.82 5.65
N PHE A 102 3.12 -1.99 5.53
CA PHE A 102 3.39 -3.15 6.37
C PHE A 102 4.01 -4.25 5.53
N VAL A 103 4.95 -4.97 6.11
CA VAL A 103 5.57 -6.14 5.51
C VAL A 103 5.31 -7.33 6.43
N PHE A 104 4.61 -8.33 5.92
CA PHE A 104 4.30 -9.58 6.62
C PHE A 104 4.85 -10.76 5.82
N GLY A 105 4.82 -11.93 6.39
CA GLY A 105 5.11 -13.16 5.67
C GLY A 105 6.11 -14.07 6.36
N SER A 106 6.77 -14.90 5.57
CA SER A 106 7.76 -15.89 5.98
C SER A 106 9.00 -15.81 5.08
N ALA A 107 9.96 -16.70 5.30
CA ALA A 107 11.26 -16.66 4.61
C ALA A 107 11.21 -16.68 3.06
N ASP A 108 10.12 -17.11 2.45
CA ASP A 108 9.97 -17.28 1.00
C ASP A 108 8.67 -16.65 0.44
N GLN A 109 7.86 -16.08 1.31
CA GLN A 109 6.57 -15.47 0.94
C GLN A 109 6.39 -14.17 1.72
N VAL A 110 6.23 -13.07 1.01
CA VAL A 110 5.99 -11.74 1.57
C VAL A 110 4.61 -11.25 1.18
N LEU A 111 3.89 -10.71 2.14
CA LEU A 111 2.67 -9.97 1.94
C LEU A 111 2.94 -8.49 2.23
N LEU A 112 2.94 -7.68 1.18
CA LEU A 112 3.01 -6.23 1.29
C LEU A 112 1.62 -5.67 1.45
N CYS A 113 1.42 -4.81 2.45
CA CYS A 113 0.14 -4.14 2.65
C CYS A 113 0.35 -2.64 2.76
N ALA A 114 -0.39 -1.87 1.97
CA ALA A 114 -0.47 -0.41 2.10
C ALA A 114 -1.85 -0.03 2.63
N ARG A 115 -1.88 0.70 3.74
CA ARG A 115 -3.10 1.24 4.34
C ARG A 115 -3.14 2.76 4.17
N LEU A 116 -4.27 3.29 3.72
CA LEU A 116 -4.47 4.72 3.50
C LEU A 116 -5.96 5.07 3.50
N ASP A 117 -6.27 6.35 3.59
CA ASP A 117 -7.60 6.86 3.25
C ASP A 117 -7.72 7.00 1.73
N ASN A 118 -8.67 6.28 1.11
CA ASN A 118 -8.90 6.31 -0.34
C ASN A 118 -9.46 7.64 -0.85
N LEU A 119 -10.10 8.44 -0.01
CA LEU A 119 -10.63 9.77 -0.35
C LEU A 119 -9.66 10.90 0.02
N GLY A 120 -8.84 10.70 1.06
CA GLY A 120 -7.76 11.59 1.48
C GLY A 120 -6.48 11.34 0.67
N LYS A 121 -5.55 10.56 1.24
CA LYS A 121 -4.25 10.23 0.60
C LYS A 121 -4.40 9.60 -0.78
N GLY A 122 -5.44 8.82 -1.00
CA GLY A 122 -5.73 8.17 -2.29
C GLY A 122 -6.37 9.08 -3.34
N ALA A 123 -6.78 10.29 -3.00
CA ALA A 123 -7.47 11.21 -3.91
C ALA A 123 -7.16 12.69 -3.62
N SER A 124 -8.03 13.39 -2.85
CA SER A 124 -7.94 14.84 -2.64
C SER A 124 -6.65 15.26 -1.92
N GLY A 125 -6.23 14.53 -0.93
CA GLY A 125 -5.02 14.84 -0.18
C GLY A 125 -3.75 14.74 -1.04
N ALA A 126 -3.64 13.73 -1.89
CA ALA A 126 -2.54 13.63 -2.85
C ALA A 126 -2.56 14.77 -3.87
N ALA A 127 -3.75 15.20 -4.32
CA ALA A 127 -3.88 16.34 -5.23
C ALA A 127 -3.38 17.64 -4.59
N VAL A 128 -3.76 17.92 -3.35
CA VAL A 128 -3.29 19.08 -2.59
C VAL A 128 -1.78 19.00 -2.35
N GLN A 129 -1.25 17.83 -1.96
CA GLN A 129 0.19 17.61 -1.79
C GLN A 129 0.97 17.92 -3.08
N CYS A 130 0.51 17.39 -4.22
CA CYS A 130 1.12 17.67 -5.53
C CYS A 130 1.06 19.17 -5.88
N LEU A 131 -0.08 19.83 -5.62
CA LEU A 131 -0.21 21.27 -5.83
C LEU A 131 0.79 22.07 -4.99
N ASN A 132 0.93 21.74 -3.69
CA ASN A 132 1.89 22.39 -2.81
C ASN A 132 3.32 22.27 -3.35
N ILE A 133 3.73 21.06 -3.76
CA ILE A 133 5.05 20.82 -4.37
C ILE A 133 5.22 21.63 -5.65
N MET A 134 4.24 21.66 -6.55
CA MET A 134 4.30 22.42 -7.80
C MET A 134 4.40 23.93 -7.57
N MET A 135 3.81 24.44 -6.48
CA MET A 135 3.86 25.85 -6.09
C MET A 135 5.13 26.20 -5.30
N GLY A 136 5.97 25.22 -4.96
CA GLY A 136 7.19 25.43 -4.17
C GLY A 136 6.93 25.78 -2.69
N ILE A 137 5.77 25.42 -2.16
CA ILE A 137 5.43 25.53 -0.74
C ILE A 137 5.58 24.19 -0.04
N ASP A 138 5.58 24.20 1.30
CA ASP A 138 5.68 22.97 2.07
C ASP A 138 4.56 21.98 1.71
N GLU A 139 4.93 20.75 1.36
CA GLU A 139 3.99 19.72 0.91
C GLU A 139 2.92 19.38 1.95
N THR A 140 3.17 19.67 3.24
CA THR A 140 2.26 19.37 4.35
C THR A 140 1.20 20.44 4.56
N THR A 141 1.30 21.58 3.87
CA THR A 141 0.38 22.71 4.05
C THR A 141 -1.08 22.31 3.84
N GLY A 142 -1.87 22.40 4.89
CA GLY A 142 -3.30 22.05 4.89
C GLY A 142 -3.60 20.55 4.89
N LEU A 143 -2.61 19.68 5.15
CA LEU A 143 -2.73 18.22 5.11
C LEU A 143 -2.36 17.51 6.43
N LEU A 144 -1.86 18.22 7.43
CA LEU A 144 -1.54 17.73 8.78
C LEU A 144 -2.48 18.33 9.82
#